data_894b7b53a3767eddfebedc30dd4dbf47
#
_entry.id   894b7b53a3767eddfebedc30dd4dbf47
#
_cell.length_a   1.000
_cell.length_b   1.000
_cell.length_c   1.000
_cell.angle_alpha   90.00
_cell.angle_beta   90.00
_cell.angle_gamma   90.00
#
_symmetry.space_group_name_H-M   'P 1'
#
loop_
_entity.id
_entity.type
_entity.pdbx_description
1 polymer ?
#
loop_
_entity_poly.entity_id
_entity_poly.type
_entity_poly.pdbx_seq_one_letter_code
_entity_poly.pdbx_strand_id
1 'polypeptide(L)'
;MELGLFTCGYQRYPLEQAFEDAGRFGYDYIELWGGYPHAYVEDLSLTGVREVERLVQKYHIPVKCFTPEHNAYPFNYMTGDAFQWVRSMNYLEKAIELTAAMGASKMLFSAGHAGYRMSVQEIDERLQKSLERLVQKAEQQSVTLILEPLTVYESNVITGLNDLERALDKVDSPNLDRKSVV
;
A
#
# COMPACT_ATOMS: atom_id res chain seq x y z
N MET A 1 -1.33 23.06 0.82
CA MET A 1 -1.13 21.77 0.12
C MET A 1 0.14 21.18 0.68
N GLU A 2 0.13 19.92 1.11
CA GLU A 2 1.34 19.23 1.60
C GLU A 2 2.00 18.48 0.45
N LEU A 3 3.33 18.48 0.45
CA LEU A 3 4.14 17.75 -0.54
C LEU A 3 4.81 16.55 0.13
N GLY A 4 4.58 15.36 -0.42
CA GLY A 4 5.24 14.12 0.01
C GLY A 4 6.39 13.74 -0.91
N LEU A 5 7.45 13.18 -0.32
CA LEU A 5 8.51 12.52 -1.08
C LEU A 5 8.27 11.02 -1.05
N PHE A 6 8.07 10.40 -2.23
CA PHE A 6 7.95 8.95 -2.36
C PHE A 6 9.32 8.31 -2.51
N THR A 7 9.67 7.40 -1.59
CA THR A 7 11.04 6.86 -1.53
C THR A 7 11.38 5.84 -2.62
N CYS A 8 10.43 5.45 -3.48
CA CYS A 8 10.72 4.54 -4.60
C CYS A 8 11.78 5.08 -5.57
N GLY A 9 11.94 6.39 -5.67
CA GLY A 9 13.03 7.00 -6.44
C GLY A 9 14.43 6.78 -5.85
N TYR A 10 14.51 6.34 -4.60
CA TYR A 10 15.76 6.15 -3.85
C TYR A 10 16.19 4.68 -3.71
N GLN A 11 15.71 3.78 -4.56
CA GLN A 11 15.97 2.32 -4.48
C GLN A 11 17.46 1.93 -4.40
N ARG A 12 18.36 2.81 -4.80
CA ARG A 12 19.81 2.57 -4.79
C ARG A 12 20.55 3.39 -3.75
N TYR A 13 19.81 4.06 -2.86
CA TYR A 13 20.34 4.85 -1.77
C TYR A 13 19.84 4.31 -0.43
N PRO A 14 20.56 4.53 0.67
CA PRO A 14 20.03 4.28 2.00
C PRO A 14 18.74 5.08 2.23
N LEU A 15 17.81 4.55 3.00
CA LEU A 15 16.55 5.25 3.33
C LEU A 15 16.80 6.63 3.94
N GLU A 16 17.86 6.76 4.75
CA GLU A 16 18.26 8.02 5.38
C GLU A 16 18.49 9.16 4.38
N GLN A 17 18.99 8.85 3.17
CA GLN A 17 19.18 9.87 2.12
C GLN A 17 17.85 10.48 1.66
N ALA A 18 16.79 9.69 1.60
CA ALA A 18 15.46 10.21 1.25
C ALA A 18 14.92 11.17 2.32
N PHE A 19 15.16 10.89 3.60
CA PHE A 19 14.81 11.79 4.69
C PHE A 19 15.63 13.07 4.70
N GLU A 20 16.94 12.97 4.45
CA GLU A 20 17.83 14.13 4.34
C GLU A 20 17.39 15.05 3.21
N ASP A 21 17.14 14.51 2.02
CA ASP A 21 16.70 15.28 0.87
C ASP A 21 15.28 15.84 1.06
N ALA A 22 14.38 15.10 1.70
CA ALA A 22 13.05 15.62 2.05
C ALA A 22 13.16 16.89 2.92
N GLY A 23 14.01 16.87 3.94
CA GLY A 23 14.27 18.05 4.77
C GLY A 23 14.93 19.18 4.00
N ARG A 24 15.92 18.85 3.18
CA ARG A 24 16.67 19.83 2.37
C ARG A 24 15.80 20.56 1.36
N PHE A 25 14.85 19.87 0.74
CA PHE A 25 14.01 20.41 -0.33
C PHE A 25 12.61 20.85 0.14
N GLY A 26 12.31 20.76 1.45
CA GLY A 26 11.10 21.27 2.03
C GLY A 26 9.86 20.42 1.76
N TYR A 27 10.00 19.10 1.75
CA TYR A 27 8.88 18.20 1.75
C TYR A 27 8.25 18.09 3.15
N ASP A 28 6.93 17.94 3.18
CA ASP A 28 6.17 17.91 4.43
C ASP A 28 6.10 16.50 5.05
N TYR A 29 6.24 15.45 4.23
CA TYR A 29 6.16 14.06 4.69
C TYR A 29 6.86 13.08 3.73
N ILE A 30 7.06 11.87 4.23
CA ILE A 30 7.51 10.71 3.45
C ILE A 30 6.31 9.81 3.11
N GLU A 31 6.20 9.42 1.84
CA GLU A 31 5.55 8.19 1.42
C GLU A 31 6.62 7.10 1.33
N LEU A 32 6.56 6.13 2.25
CA LEU A 32 7.58 5.10 2.37
C LEU A 32 7.30 3.93 1.43
N TRP A 33 8.22 3.65 0.52
CA TRP A 33 8.17 2.50 -0.35
C TRP A 33 8.52 1.20 0.39
N GLY A 34 7.63 0.23 0.32
CA GLY A 34 7.76 -1.08 0.97
C GLY A 34 8.53 -2.12 0.16
N GLY A 35 9.54 -1.71 -0.59
CA GLY A 35 10.46 -2.56 -1.32
C GLY A 35 11.86 -2.59 -0.72
N TYR A 36 12.68 -3.54 -1.16
CA TYR A 36 14.09 -3.62 -0.78
C TYR A 36 14.90 -2.50 -1.48
N PRO A 37 15.81 -1.79 -0.79
CA PRO A 37 16.33 -2.05 0.56
C PRO A 37 15.63 -1.26 1.69
N HIS A 38 14.53 -0.55 1.41
CA HIS A 38 13.98 0.40 2.39
C HIS A 38 13.12 -0.27 3.46
N ALA A 39 11.97 -0.83 3.09
CA ALA A 39 10.98 -1.30 4.06
C ALA A 39 10.17 -2.49 3.53
N TYR A 40 10.86 -3.48 2.92
CA TYR A 40 10.15 -4.65 2.41
C TYR A 40 9.47 -5.42 3.54
N VAL A 41 8.17 -5.69 3.39
CA VAL A 41 7.29 -6.18 4.46
C VAL A 41 7.79 -7.46 5.13
N GLU A 42 8.37 -8.41 4.35
CA GLU A 42 8.87 -9.67 4.92
C GLU A 42 10.19 -9.50 5.67
N ASP A 43 10.99 -8.51 5.30
CA ASP A 43 12.30 -8.22 5.92
C ASP A 43 12.18 -7.20 7.06
N LEU A 44 11.10 -6.40 7.09
CA LEU A 44 10.94 -5.34 8.07
C LEU A 44 10.63 -5.94 9.46
N SER A 45 11.67 -5.98 10.28
CA SER A 45 11.61 -6.38 11.68
C SER A 45 11.26 -5.19 12.59
N LEU A 46 11.08 -5.46 13.89
CA LEU A 46 10.95 -4.40 14.90
C LEU A 46 12.16 -3.45 14.90
N THR A 47 13.35 -3.92 14.54
CA THR A 47 14.54 -3.07 14.39
C THR A 47 14.41 -2.13 13.21
N GLY A 48 13.85 -2.59 12.08
CA GLY A 48 13.58 -1.74 10.92
C GLY A 48 12.53 -0.66 11.21
N VAL A 49 11.47 -1.00 11.96
CA VAL A 49 10.48 -0.02 12.41
C VAL A 49 11.14 1.06 13.27
N ARG A 50 11.98 0.69 14.24
CA ARG A 50 12.74 1.64 15.08
C ARG A 50 13.68 2.52 14.27
N GLU A 51 14.25 2.00 13.20
CA GLU A 51 15.08 2.81 12.30
C GLU A 51 14.26 3.87 11.58
N VAL A 52 13.06 3.54 11.10
CA VAL A 52 12.14 4.53 10.53
C VAL A 52 11.77 5.59 11.57
N GLU A 53 11.42 5.18 12.79
CA GLU A 53 11.13 6.10 13.90
C GLU A 53 12.33 7.03 14.20
N ARG A 54 13.55 6.49 14.22
CA ARG A 54 14.78 7.27 14.41
C ARG A 54 14.96 8.33 13.33
N LEU A 55 14.68 7.98 12.06
CA LEU A 55 14.78 8.92 10.93
C LEU A 55 13.71 10.01 11.03
N VAL A 56 12.48 9.66 11.35
CA VAL A 56 11.39 10.63 11.60
C VAL A 56 11.79 11.63 12.68
N GLN A 57 12.34 11.16 13.80
CA GLN A 57 12.79 12.02 14.89
C GLN A 57 13.99 12.88 14.49
N LYS A 58 14.96 12.31 13.78
CA LYS A 58 16.20 13.03 13.37
C LYS A 58 15.90 14.18 12.40
N TYR A 59 15.04 13.94 11.43
CA TYR A 59 14.78 14.90 10.35
C TYR A 59 13.48 15.72 10.56
N HIS A 60 12.69 15.39 11.59
CA HIS A 60 11.38 15.99 11.88
C HIS A 60 10.39 15.91 10.72
N ILE A 61 10.45 14.85 9.93
CA ILE A 61 9.57 14.60 8.79
C ILE A 61 8.81 13.30 9.04
N PRO A 62 7.47 13.34 9.14
CA PRO A 62 6.67 12.15 9.41
C PRO A 62 6.58 11.22 8.19
N VAL A 63 6.45 9.93 8.43
CA VAL A 63 5.92 8.99 7.43
C VAL A 63 4.39 9.04 7.53
N LYS A 64 3.71 9.48 6.46
CA LYS A 64 2.23 9.55 6.43
C LYS A 64 1.58 8.42 5.65
N CYS A 65 2.31 7.86 4.69
CA CYS A 65 1.82 6.79 3.83
C CYS A 65 2.88 5.69 3.70
N PHE A 66 2.45 4.44 3.73
CA PHE A 66 3.26 3.27 3.41
C PHE A 66 2.71 2.61 2.15
N THR A 67 3.58 2.30 1.20
CA THR A 67 3.24 1.69 -0.09
C THR A 67 3.98 0.35 -0.22
N PRO A 68 3.38 -0.79 0.25
CA PRO A 68 4.00 -2.10 0.18
C PRO A 68 4.16 -2.55 -1.27
N GLU A 69 5.28 -3.19 -1.58
CA GLU A 69 5.51 -3.79 -2.89
C GLU A 69 4.67 -5.07 -3.03
N HIS A 70 3.72 -5.06 -3.98
CA HIS A 70 2.87 -6.20 -4.30
C HIS A 70 2.40 -6.12 -5.78
N ASN A 71 1.27 -6.66 -6.17
CA ASN A 71 0.66 -6.71 -7.52
C ASN A 71 1.16 -7.80 -8.44
N ALA A 72 2.37 -8.28 -8.25
CA ALA A 72 2.96 -9.36 -9.02
C ALA A 72 3.25 -10.57 -8.10
N TYR A 73 3.91 -11.58 -8.65
CA TYR A 73 4.41 -12.68 -7.83
C TYR A 73 5.35 -12.15 -6.73
N PRO A 74 5.22 -12.62 -5.48
CA PRO A 74 4.31 -13.68 -5.03
C PRO A 74 3.00 -13.19 -4.39
N PHE A 75 2.67 -11.91 -4.39
CA PHE A 75 1.60 -11.32 -3.58
C PHE A 75 0.43 -10.70 -4.36
N ASN A 76 0.20 -11.15 -5.59
CA ASN A 76 -1.01 -10.77 -6.31
C ASN A 76 -2.22 -11.56 -5.78
N TYR A 77 -3.15 -10.88 -5.11
CA TYR A 77 -4.33 -11.50 -4.53
C TYR A 77 -5.48 -11.72 -5.52
N MET A 78 -5.38 -11.15 -6.73
CA MET A 78 -6.40 -11.31 -7.77
C MET A 78 -6.21 -12.55 -8.63
N THR A 79 -5.07 -13.25 -8.54
CA THR A 79 -4.81 -14.50 -9.28
C THR A 79 -4.53 -15.66 -8.33
N GLY A 80 -4.36 -16.85 -8.92
CA GLY A 80 -3.97 -18.05 -8.20
C GLY A 80 -5.10 -18.72 -7.42
N ASP A 81 -4.74 -19.79 -6.74
CA ASP A 81 -5.63 -20.59 -5.93
C ASP A 81 -5.90 -19.98 -4.53
N ALA A 82 -6.61 -20.73 -3.69
CA ALA A 82 -6.94 -20.28 -2.33
C ALA A 82 -5.67 -20.09 -1.46
N PHE A 83 -4.63 -20.91 -1.66
CA PHE A 83 -3.38 -20.77 -0.91
C PHE A 83 -2.66 -19.48 -1.27
N GLN A 84 -2.56 -19.18 -2.57
CA GLN A 84 -1.98 -17.94 -3.07
C GLN A 84 -2.75 -16.71 -2.55
N TRP A 85 -4.08 -16.76 -2.56
CA TRP A 85 -4.90 -15.69 -2.01
C TRP A 85 -4.64 -15.47 -0.52
N VAL A 86 -4.65 -16.53 0.31
CA VAL A 86 -4.37 -16.42 1.75
C VAL A 86 -2.97 -15.85 2.00
N ARG A 87 -1.96 -16.29 1.25
CA ARG A 87 -0.61 -15.78 1.37
C ARG A 87 -0.55 -14.27 1.09
N SER A 88 -1.20 -13.83 0.02
CA SER A 88 -1.25 -12.41 -0.36
C SER A 88 -1.99 -11.57 0.68
N MET A 89 -3.11 -12.09 1.23
CA MET A 89 -3.84 -11.41 2.30
C MET A 89 -2.99 -11.27 3.56
N ASN A 90 -2.33 -12.32 4.01
CA ASN A 90 -1.46 -12.28 5.20
C ASN A 90 -0.32 -11.27 5.04
N TYR A 91 0.26 -11.16 3.84
CA TYR A 91 1.27 -10.17 3.52
C TYR A 91 0.73 -8.74 3.64
N LEU A 92 -0.45 -8.47 3.07
CA LEU A 92 -1.06 -7.14 3.14
C LEU A 92 -1.56 -6.79 4.54
N GLU A 93 -2.09 -7.75 5.29
CA GLU A 93 -2.44 -7.55 6.70
C GLU A 93 -1.21 -7.20 7.56
N LYS A 94 -0.08 -7.87 7.33
CA LYS A 94 1.20 -7.51 7.96
C LYS A 94 1.65 -6.11 7.54
N ALA A 95 1.46 -5.73 6.28
CA ALA A 95 1.76 -4.37 5.81
C ALA A 95 0.92 -3.31 6.53
N ILE A 96 -0.37 -3.57 6.79
CA ILE A 96 -1.24 -2.70 7.58
C ILE A 96 -0.72 -2.55 9.03
N GLU A 97 -0.32 -3.65 9.67
CA GLU A 97 0.28 -3.61 11.01
C GLU A 97 1.57 -2.79 11.05
N LEU A 98 2.43 -2.96 10.06
CA LEU A 98 3.67 -2.20 9.95
C LEU A 98 3.41 -0.72 9.66
N THR A 99 2.38 -0.40 8.88
CA THR A 99 1.94 0.98 8.64
C THR A 99 1.64 1.69 9.97
N ALA A 100 0.81 1.08 10.80
CA ALA A 100 0.47 1.60 12.12
C ALA A 100 1.71 1.67 13.05
N ALA A 101 2.54 0.62 13.06
CA ALA A 101 3.74 0.56 13.89
C ALA A 101 4.76 1.65 13.56
N MET A 102 4.86 2.09 12.31
CA MET A 102 5.71 3.21 11.87
C MET A 102 5.08 4.59 12.11
N GLY A 103 3.88 4.65 12.70
CA GLY A 103 3.15 5.90 12.93
C GLY A 103 2.49 6.50 11.68
N ALA A 104 2.43 5.76 10.57
CA ALA A 104 1.72 6.17 9.38
C ALA A 104 0.21 5.87 9.52
N SER A 105 -0.63 6.74 8.98
CA SER A 105 -2.09 6.58 9.02
C SER A 105 -2.70 6.08 7.72
N LYS A 106 -1.89 5.95 6.66
CA LYS A 106 -2.35 5.57 5.32
C LYS A 106 -1.49 4.46 4.75
N MET A 107 -2.12 3.50 4.05
CA MET A 107 -1.45 2.51 3.24
C MET A 107 -1.97 2.56 1.81
N LEU A 108 -1.09 2.86 0.85
CA LEU A 108 -1.42 2.82 -0.57
C LEU A 108 -1.25 1.38 -1.08
N PHE A 109 -2.25 0.89 -1.80
CA PHE A 109 -2.20 -0.44 -2.42
C PHE A 109 -3.08 -0.45 -3.67
N SER A 110 -2.97 -1.50 -4.48
CA SER A 110 -3.74 -1.64 -5.71
C SER A 110 -4.37 -3.02 -5.83
N ALA A 111 -5.27 -3.21 -6.80
CA ALA A 111 -5.94 -4.48 -6.99
C ALA A 111 -5.06 -5.55 -7.68
N GLY A 112 -3.99 -5.16 -8.37
CA GLY A 112 -3.20 -6.09 -9.16
C GLY A 112 -3.92 -6.53 -10.45
N HIS A 113 -3.58 -7.71 -10.98
CA HIS A 113 -4.11 -8.22 -12.25
C HIS A 113 -4.78 -9.60 -12.05
N ALA A 114 -6.03 -9.74 -12.48
CA ALA A 114 -6.82 -10.97 -12.29
C ALA A 114 -6.50 -12.11 -13.28
N GLY A 115 -5.57 -11.88 -14.23
CA GLY A 115 -5.36 -12.81 -15.33
C GLY A 115 -6.45 -12.70 -16.40
N TYR A 116 -6.44 -13.61 -17.38
CA TYR A 116 -7.33 -13.52 -18.55
C TYR A 116 -8.42 -14.61 -18.59
N ARG A 117 -8.51 -15.43 -17.53
CA ARG A 117 -9.46 -16.55 -17.47
C ARG A 117 -10.62 -16.35 -16.54
N MET A 118 -10.58 -15.35 -15.66
CA MET A 118 -11.65 -15.03 -14.74
C MET A 118 -12.73 -14.22 -15.44
N SER A 119 -13.99 -14.54 -15.18
CA SER A 119 -15.13 -13.73 -15.59
C SER A 119 -15.17 -12.43 -14.78
N VAL A 120 -15.89 -11.43 -15.27
CA VAL A 120 -16.09 -10.15 -14.56
C VAL A 120 -16.71 -10.39 -13.18
N GLN A 121 -17.66 -11.32 -13.08
CA GLN A 121 -18.28 -11.65 -11.80
C GLN A 121 -17.28 -12.25 -10.80
N GLU A 122 -16.44 -13.19 -11.22
CA GLU A 122 -15.41 -13.79 -10.36
C GLU A 122 -14.38 -12.75 -9.91
N ILE A 123 -14.01 -11.80 -10.78
CA ILE A 123 -13.13 -10.67 -10.45
C ILE A 123 -13.78 -9.81 -9.36
N ASP A 124 -15.03 -9.42 -9.55
CA ASP A 124 -15.78 -8.58 -8.62
C ASP A 124 -15.95 -9.24 -7.25
N GLU A 125 -16.33 -10.52 -7.21
CA GLU A 125 -16.49 -11.28 -5.96
C GLU A 125 -15.15 -11.43 -5.21
N ARG A 126 -14.07 -11.72 -5.93
CA ARG A 126 -12.74 -11.85 -5.34
C ARG A 126 -12.20 -10.52 -4.82
N LEU A 127 -12.41 -9.45 -5.57
CA LEU A 127 -12.02 -8.10 -5.15
C LEU A 127 -12.77 -7.70 -3.88
N GLN A 128 -14.09 -7.79 -3.88
CA GLN A 128 -14.92 -7.44 -2.74
C GLN A 128 -14.51 -8.21 -1.49
N LYS A 129 -14.42 -9.54 -1.56
CA LYS A 129 -13.96 -10.40 -0.46
C LYS A 129 -12.58 -10.00 0.07
N SER A 130 -11.67 -9.61 -0.82
CA SER A 130 -10.31 -9.20 -0.43
C SER A 130 -10.34 -7.83 0.27
N LEU A 131 -11.07 -6.87 -0.26
CA LEU A 131 -11.21 -5.54 0.32
C LEU A 131 -11.89 -5.59 1.69
N GLU A 132 -12.98 -6.33 1.86
CA GLU A 132 -13.66 -6.52 3.14
C GLU A 132 -12.71 -7.04 4.22
N ARG A 133 -11.88 -8.04 3.89
CA ARG A 133 -10.89 -8.59 4.82
C ARG A 133 -9.80 -7.56 5.19
N LEU A 134 -9.28 -6.83 4.21
CA LEU A 134 -8.23 -5.84 4.46
C LEU A 134 -8.77 -4.64 5.24
N VAL A 135 -9.99 -4.18 4.93
CA VAL A 135 -10.66 -3.09 5.65
C VAL A 135 -10.89 -3.45 7.11
N GLN A 136 -11.38 -4.65 7.41
CA GLN A 136 -11.52 -5.12 8.79
C GLN A 136 -10.21 -5.05 9.57
N LYS A 137 -9.08 -5.39 8.92
CA LYS A 137 -7.75 -5.29 9.54
C LYS A 137 -7.33 -3.83 9.72
N ALA A 138 -7.59 -2.98 8.73
CA ALA A 138 -7.25 -1.57 8.73
C ALA A 138 -8.01 -0.80 9.84
N GLU A 139 -9.28 -1.09 10.04
CA GLU A 139 -10.10 -0.55 11.13
C GLU A 139 -9.49 -0.87 12.50
N GLN A 140 -9.05 -2.11 12.72
CA GLN A 140 -8.40 -2.54 13.97
C GLN A 140 -7.10 -1.78 14.24
N GLN A 141 -6.40 -1.35 13.20
CA GLN A 141 -5.13 -0.65 13.28
C GLN A 141 -5.25 0.88 13.13
N SER A 142 -6.46 1.41 12.94
CA SER A 142 -6.72 2.83 12.65
C SER A 142 -5.94 3.34 11.42
N VAL A 143 -5.80 2.49 10.40
CA VAL A 143 -5.17 2.80 9.12
C VAL A 143 -6.23 3.02 8.06
N THR A 144 -6.07 4.02 7.20
CA THR A 144 -6.89 4.20 6.00
C THR A 144 -6.19 3.57 4.80
N LEU A 145 -6.86 2.63 4.15
CA LEU A 145 -6.42 2.02 2.90
C LEU A 145 -6.71 2.96 1.73
N ILE A 146 -5.72 3.22 0.91
CA ILE A 146 -5.85 4.05 -0.29
C ILE A 146 -5.73 3.15 -1.51
N LEU A 147 -6.87 2.89 -2.17
CA LEU A 147 -6.89 2.06 -3.37
C LEU A 147 -6.43 2.86 -4.59
N GLU A 148 -5.38 2.38 -5.25
CA GLU A 148 -4.79 3.00 -6.43
C GLU A 148 -5.28 2.34 -7.72
N PRO A 149 -5.79 3.10 -8.71
CA PRO A 149 -5.99 2.59 -10.05
C PRO A 149 -4.64 2.46 -10.76
N LEU A 150 -4.49 1.37 -11.49
CA LEU A 150 -3.28 1.11 -12.28
C LEU A 150 -3.55 1.30 -13.77
N THR A 151 -2.48 1.36 -14.56
CA THR A 151 -2.60 1.36 -16.01
C THR A 151 -3.16 0.02 -16.52
N VAL A 152 -3.74 0.02 -17.72
CA VAL A 152 -4.26 -1.21 -18.37
C VAL A 152 -3.17 -2.27 -18.65
N TYR A 153 -1.91 -1.89 -18.55
CA TYR A 153 -0.78 -2.82 -18.67
C TYR A 153 -0.46 -3.54 -17.36
N GLU A 154 -0.84 -2.94 -16.24
CA GLU A 154 -0.55 -3.46 -14.88
C GLU A 154 -1.76 -4.13 -14.26
N SER A 155 -2.97 -3.72 -14.62
CA SER A 155 -4.21 -4.23 -14.05
C SER A 155 -5.31 -4.36 -15.10
N ASN A 156 -6.20 -5.32 -14.90
CA ASN A 156 -7.49 -5.44 -15.58
C ASN A 156 -8.65 -5.44 -14.57
N VAL A 157 -8.41 -4.92 -13.36
CA VAL A 157 -9.38 -4.92 -12.24
C VAL A 157 -9.82 -3.50 -11.90
N ILE A 158 -8.89 -2.63 -11.55
CA ILE A 158 -9.12 -1.22 -11.23
C ILE A 158 -8.22 -0.37 -12.11
N THR A 159 -8.78 0.25 -13.14
CA THR A 159 -8.01 1.03 -14.13
C THR A 159 -8.48 2.48 -14.23
N GLY A 160 -9.54 2.85 -13.55
CA GLY A 160 -10.10 4.20 -13.62
C GLY A 160 -11.08 4.52 -12.50
N LEU A 161 -11.62 5.74 -12.56
CA LEU A 161 -12.49 6.27 -11.52
C LEU A 161 -13.76 5.43 -11.32
N ASN A 162 -14.41 5.00 -12.40
CA ASN A 162 -15.64 4.19 -12.31
C ASN A 162 -15.41 2.85 -11.60
N ASP A 163 -14.24 2.24 -11.79
CA ASP A 163 -13.87 1.00 -11.11
C ASP A 163 -13.65 1.24 -9.61
N LEU A 164 -12.98 2.35 -9.28
CA LEU A 164 -12.76 2.77 -7.90
C LEU A 164 -14.09 3.02 -7.17
N GLU A 165 -14.97 3.83 -7.74
CA GLU A 165 -16.29 4.14 -7.16
C GLU A 165 -17.08 2.86 -6.91
N ARG A 166 -17.16 1.96 -7.90
CA ARG A 166 -17.82 0.67 -7.75
C ARG A 166 -17.23 -0.19 -6.63
N ALA A 167 -15.92 -0.18 -6.45
CA ALA A 167 -15.25 -0.93 -5.39
C ALA A 167 -15.51 -0.33 -4.01
N LEU A 168 -15.47 1.00 -3.87
CA LEU A 168 -15.73 1.71 -2.62
C LEU A 168 -17.20 1.54 -2.19
N ASP A 169 -18.15 1.71 -3.12
CA ASP A 169 -19.59 1.55 -2.85
C ASP A 169 -19.96 0.15 -2.34
N LYS A 170 -19.24 -0.88 -2.79
CA LYS A 170 -19.47 -2.27 -2.34
C LYS A 170 -19.00 -2.54 -0.92
N VAL A 171 -17.95 -1.86 -0.47
CA VAL A 171 -17.33 -2.12 0.85
C VAL A 171 -17.78 -1.12 1.90
N ASP A 172 -18.08 0.12 1.51
CA ASP A 172 -18.66 1.20 2.33
C ASP A 172 -18.01 1.34 3.73
N SER A 173 -16.71 1.64 3.77
CA SER A 173 -15.98 1.83 5.02
C SER A 173 -15.22 3.16 5.04
N PRO A 174 -15.19 3.88 6.16
CA PRO A 174 -14.38 5.09 6.31
C PRO A 174 -12.87 4.82 6.27
N ASN A 175 -12.45 3.56 6.40
CA ASN A 175 -11.06 3.13 6.31
C ASN A 175 -10.66 2.66 4.90
N LEU A 176 -11.51 2.88 3.89
CA LEU A 176 -11.18 2.67 2.49
C LEU A 176 -11.42 3.95 1.70
N ASP A 177 -10.39 4.49 1.09
CA ASP A 177 -10.41 5.68 0.24
C ASP A 177 -9.68 5.37 -1.08
N ARG A 178 -9.61 6.31 -1.97
CA ARG A 178 -8.99 6.17 -3.29
C ARG A 178 -7.87 7.18 -3.52
N LYS A 179 -6.89 6.79 -4.30
CA LYS A 179 -5.93 7.74 -4.87
C LYS A 179 -6.63 8.56 -5.97
N SER A 180 -6.44 9.88 -5.93
CA SER A 180 -6.96 10.74 -6.99
C SER A 180 -6.31 10.37 -8.33
N VAL A 181 -7.15 10.23 -9.36
CA VAL A 181 -6.70 10.07 -10.75
C VAL A 181 -6.65 11.48 -11.34
N VAL A 182 -5.48 11.92 -11.75
CA VAL A 182 -5.27 13.21 -12.43
C VAL A 182 -5.20 12.96 -13.92
#